data_7fa3ed168a5f40d562abb110e0874f7b
#
_entry.id   7fa3ed168a5f40d562abb110e0874f7b
#
_cell.length_a   1.000
_cell.length_b   1.000
_cell.length_c   1.000
_cell.angle_alpha   90.00
_cell.angle_beta   90.00
_cell.angle_gamma   90.00
#
_symmetry.space_group_name_H-M   'P 1'
#
loop_
_entity.id
_entity.type
_entity.pdbx_description
1 polymer ?
#
loop_
_entity_poly.entity_id
_entity_poly.type
_entity_poly.pdbx_seq_one_letter_code
_entity_poly.pdbx_strand_id
1 'polypeptide(L)'
;MATISWGKALLETTTSNDGAPEGTPTWKAIDTPKDGTTKLTATAGQEIEALEEGGEVVDSRRSKNKYQLEFDLFVKKGKERAWEDNDGIIAGEHAFRLTPEDEGCEGFIIDRCTLSVEESFTTADGIMLHYVAKVLKPKTGKMVKPYTKGA
;
A
#
# COMPACT_ATOMS: atom_id res chain seq x y z
N MET A 1 -9.23 -14.26 -20.88
CA MET A 1 -7.94 -14.22 -20.18
C MET A 1 -7.49 -12.77 -20.03
N ALA A 2 -7.18 -12.38 -18.81
CA ALA A 2 -6.67 -11.02 -18.57
C ALA A 2 -5.21 -10.94 -19.01
N THR A 3 -4.82 -9.79 -19.57
CA THR A 3 -3.44 -9.54 -19.99
C THR A 3 -2.77 -8.48 -19.12
N ILE A 4 -3.53 -7.82 -18.25
CA ILE A 4 -3.03 -6.79 -17.35
C ILE A 4 -3.51 -7.08 -15.92
N SER A 5 -2.78 -6.50 -14.95
CA SER A 5 -3.06 -6.68 -13.53
C SER A 5 -4.14 -5.69 -13.07
N TRP A 6 -5.39 -5.99 -13.35
CA TRP A 6 -6.51 -5.09 -13.03
C TRP A 6 -7.70 -5.86 -12.44
N GLY A 7 -8.74 -5.13 -12.10
CA GLY A 7 -9.99 -5.69 -11.60
C GLY A 7 -10.00 -5.85 -10.08
N LYS A 8 -10.93 -6.67 -9.60
CA LYS A 8 -11.10 -6.93 -8.16
C LYS A 8 -9.89 -7.68 -7.63
N ALA A 9 -9.08 -7.01 -6.81
CA ALA A 9 -7.89 -7.60 -6.24
C ALA A 9 -8.15 -8.22 -4.88
N LEU A 10 -7.38 -9.26 -4.54
CA LEU A 10 -7.32 -9.80 -3.18
C LEU A 10 -6.22 -9.06 -2.45
N LEU A 11 -6.60 -8.34 -1.39
CA LEU A 11 -5.65 -7.61 -0.55
C LEU A 11 -5.51 -8.34 0.77
N GLU A 12 -4.27 -8.70 1.10
CA GLU A 12 -3.94 -9.42 2.33
C GLU A 12 -2.94 -8.63 3.15
N THR A 13 -2.99 -8.79 4.47
CA THR A 13 -2.11 -8.09 5.39
C THR A 13 -1.52 -9.03 6.44
N THR A 14 -0.37 -8.68 6.94
CA THR A 14 0.24 -9.30 8.11
C THR A 14 1.05 -8.25 8.86
N THR A 15 1.52 -8.59 10.04
CA THR A 15 2.36 -7.69 10.84
C THR A 15 3.77 -7.66 10.26
N SER A 16 4.36 -6.48 10.18
CA SER A 16 5.76 -6.30 9.81
C SER A 16 6.60 -6.20 11.08
N ASN A 17 7.70 -6.94 11.11
CA ASN A 17 8.62 -6.93 12.23
C ASN A 17 10.04 -6.75 11.70
N ASP A 18 10.74 -5.75 12.22
CA ASP A 18 12.10 -5.43 11.81
C ASP A 18 12.25 -5.21 10.29
N GLY A 19 11.24 -4.57 9.69
CA GLY A 19 11.27 -4.18 8.28
C GLY A 19 10.92 -5.29 7.29
N ALA A 20 10.38 -6.41 7.76
CA ALA A 20 9.95 -7.54 6.93
C ALA A 20 8.72 -8.20 7.55
N PRO A 21 7.90 -8.94 6.77
CA PRO A 21 6.85 -9.76 7.36
C PRO A 21 7.46 -10.75 8.36
N GLU A 22 6.67 -11.13 9.36
CA GLU A 22 7.15 -12.11 10.35
C GLU A 22 7.65 -13.38 9.68
N GLY A 23 8.60 -14.08 10.34
CA GLY A 23 9.28 -15.24 9.77
C GLY A 23 8.38 -16.33 9.19
N THR A 24 7.20 -16.53 9.79
CA THR A 24 6.14 -17.40 9.24
C THR A 24 4.87 -16.58 9.14
N PRO A 25 4.78 -15.69 8.14
CA PRO A 25 3.65 -14.77 8.07
C PRO A 25 2.34 -15.49 7.80
N THR A 26 1.32 -15.16 8.60
CA THR A 26 -0.04 -15.58 8.35
C THR A 26 -0.76 -14.42 7.66
N TRP A 27 -0.90 -14.50 6.35
CA TRP A 27 -1.58 -13.47 5.57
C TRP A 27 -3.09 -13.55 5.81
N LYS A 28 -3.66 -12.45 6.24
CA LYS A 28 -5.09 -12.33 6.51
C LYS A 28 -5.73 -11.49 5.42
N ALA A 29 -6.74 -12.03 4.77
CA ALA A 29 -7.47 -11.29 3.74
C ALA A 29 -8.28 -10.15 4.38
N ILE A 30 -8.27 -9.00 3.72
CA ILE A 30 -9.06 -7.83 4.11
C ILE A 30 -10.40 -7.89 3.35
N ASP A 31 -11.46 -7.35 3.94
CA ASP A 31 -12.73 -7.20 3.25
C ASP A 31 -12.54 -6.49 1.91
N THR A 32 -13.38 -6.81 0.93
CA THR A 32 -13.30 -6.19 -0.38
C THR A 32 -13.51 -4.67 -0.25
N PRO A 33 -12.56 -3.86 -0.71
CA PRO A 33 -12.70 -2.41 -0.68
C PRO A 33 -13.82 -1.90 -1.58
N LYS A 34 -14.22 -0.64 -1.36
CA LYS A 34 -15.17 0.02 -2.24
C LYS A 34 -14.62 0.06 -3.67
N ASP A 35 -15.50 -0.13 -4.65
CA ASP A 35 -15.11 -0.15 -6.07
C ASP A 35 -14.30 1.08 -6.46
N GLY A 36 -13.16 0.84 -7.10
CA GLY A 36 -12.30 1.89 -7.63
C GLY A 36 -11.46 2.65 -6.60
N THR A 37 -11.44 2.21 -5.34
CA THR A 37 -10.71 2.95 -4.28
C THR A 37 -9.32 2.42 -3.98
N THR A 38 -9.05 1.14 -4.27
CA THR A 38 -7.71 0.55 -4.02
C THR A 38 -6.73 1.10 -5.04
N LYS A 39 -5.70 1.79 -4.57
CA LYS A 39 -4.67 2.33 -5.46
C LYS A 39 -3.31 2.37 -4.78
N LEU A 40 -2.28 2.12 -5.58
CA LEU A 40 -0.88 2.30 -5.20
C LEU A 40 -0.36 3.50 -5.98
N THR A 41 0.12 4.50 -5.26
CA THR A 41 0.62 5.73 -5.88
C THR A 41 2.10 5.88 -5.60
N ALA A 42 2.88 6.14 -6.63
CA ALA A 42 4.28 6.49 -6.51
C ALA A 42 4.45 8.00 -6.68
N THR A 43 5.17 8.61 -5.76
CA THR A 43 5.55 10.02 -5.85
C THR A 43 7.03 10.08 -6.16
N ALA A 44 7.40 10.81 -7.21
CA ALA A 44 8.78 10.94 -7.63
C ALA A 44 9.63 11.53 -6.50
N GLY A 45 10.84 11.01 -6.35
CA GLY A 45 11.81 11.56 -5.42
C GLY A 45 12.30 12.93 -5.85
N GLN A 46 13.02 13.59 -4.95
CA GLN A 46 13.56 14.89 -5.22
C GLN A 46 14.72 14.79 -6.22
N GLU A 47 14.71 15.66 -7.22
CA GLU A 47 15.82 15.81 -8.15
C GLU A 47 16.68 17.01 -7.72
N ILE A 48 17.97 16.78 -7.62
CA ILE A 48 18.93 17.81 -7.25
C ILE A 48 19.93 17.94 -8.39
N GLU A 49 20.09 19.15 -8.91
CA GLU A 49 21.00 19.43 -10.00
C GLU A 49 22.16 20.29 -9.54
N ALA A 50 23.37 19.99 -10.00
CA ALA A 50 24.53 20.86 -9.85
C ALA A 50 24.66 21.68 -11.11
N LEU A 51 24.64 23.00 -10.97
CA LEU A 51 24.69 23.93 -12.11
C LEU A 51 25.99 24.70 -12.12
N GLU A 52 26.54 24.91 -13.33
CA GLU A 52 27.63 25.86 -13.55
C GLU A 52 27.06 27.27 -13.70
N GLU A 53 27.94 28.27 -13.58
CA GLU A 53 27.57 29.62 -13.95
C GLU A 53 27.16 29.65 -15.43
N GLY A 54 26.06 30.31 -15.71
CA GLY A 54 25.43 30.28 -17.03
C GLY A 54 24.26 29.30 -17.12
N GLY A 55 24.05 28.46 -16.09
CA GLY A 55 22.87 27.61 -15.97
C GLY A 55 22.96 26.23 -16.57
N GLU A 56 24.15 25.79 -17.00
CA GLU A 56 24.30 24.43 -17.54
C GLU A 56 24.34 23.40 -16.41
N VAL A 57 23.61 22.28 -16.60
CA VAL A 57 23.58 21.16 -15.65
C VAL A 57 24.80 20.29 -15.85
N VAL A 58 25.69 20.23 -14.85
CA VAL A 58 26.90 19.39 -14.92
C VAL A 58 26.72 18.04 -14.26
N ASP A 59 25.76 17.93 -13.32
CA ASP A 59 25.43 16.66 -12.69
C ASP A 59 24.02 16.74 -12.11
N SER A 60 23.37 15.57 -11.98
CA SER A 60 22.07 15.50 -11.35
C SER A 60 21.96 14.26 -10.49
N ARG A 61 21.17 14.35 -9.41
CA ARG A 61 20.94 13.26 -8.47
C ARG A 61 19.45 13.21 -8.15
N ARG A 62 18.92 12.01 -8.02
CA ARG A 62 17.52 11.80 -7.70
C ARG A 62 17.35 10.88 -6.51
N SER A 63 16.49 11.26 -5.58
CA SER A 63 16.09 10.43 -4.45
C SER A 63 15.11 9.36 -4.91
N LYS A 64 14.99 8.29 -4.13
CA LYS A 64 14.04 7.21 -4.43
C LYS A 64 12.60 7.71 -4.32
N ASN A 65 11.70 7.09 -5.07
CA ASN A 65 10.27 7.38 -5.00
C ASN A 65 9.71 7.08 -3.62
N LYS A 66 8.60 7.75 -3.30
CA LYS A 66 7.78 7.42 -2.14
C LYS A 66 6.54 6.72 -2.65
N TYR A 67 6.08 5.72 -1.91
CA TYR A 67 4.90 4.94 -2.28
C TYR A 67 3.84 5.01 -1.21
N GLN A 68 2.59 4.93 -1.62
CA GLN A 68 1.44 4.98 -0.74
C GLN A 68 0.34 4.09 -1.30
N LEU A 69 -0.16 3.19 -0.45
CA LEU A 69 -1.29 2.32 -0.79
C LEU A 69 -2.53 2.86 -0.08
N GLU A 70 -3.60 3.07 -0.82
CA GLU A 70 -4.86 3.58 -0.27
C GLU A 70 -6.01 2.65 -0.65
N PHE A 71 -6.97 2.53 0.24
CA PHE A 71 -8.21 1.80 -0.03
C PHE A 71 -9.29 2.22 0.98
N ASP A 72 -10.54 2.10 0.56
CA ASP A 72 -11.69 2.43 1.41
C ASP A 72 -12.47 1.17 1.74
N LEU A 73 -12.81 1.00 3.02
CA LEU A 73 -13.62 -0.11 3.49
C LEU A 73 -14.93 0.40 4.08
N PHE A 74 -16.01 -0.35 3.83
CA PHE A 74 -17.30 -0.10 4.48
C PHE A 74 -17.30 -0.67 5.89
N VAL A 75 -17.98 0.02 6.81
CA VAL A 75 -18.28 -0.54 8.14
C VAL A 75 -19.58 -1.34 8.00
N LYS A 76 -19.50 -2.64 8.21
CA LYS A 76 -20.61 -3.58 8.01
C LYS A 76 -21.13 -4.12 9.31
N LYS A 77 -22.44 -4.34 9.38
CA LYS A 77 -23.08 -4.94 10.55
C LYS A 77 -22.54 -6.35 10.80
N GLY A 78 -22.16 -6.64 12.04
CA GLY A 78 -21.69 -7.95 12.44
C GLY A 78 -20.24 -8.24 12.07
N LYS A 79 -19.52 -7.28 11.51
CA LYS A 79 -18.11 -7.43 11.20
C LYS A 79 -17.27 -6.42 11.97
N GLU A 80 -16.16 -6.87 12.49
CA GLU A 80 -15.19 -6.01 13.16
C GLU A 80 -14.36 -5.26 12.14
N ARG A 81 -13.84 -4.11 12.54
CA ARG A 81 -12.91 -3.36 11.72
C ARG A 81 -11.59 -4.14 11.61
N ALA A 82 -10.93 -4.02 10.46
CA ALA A 82 -9.68 -4.73 10.21
C ALA A 82 -8.59 -4.36 11.22
N TRP A 83 -8.57 -3.10 11.64
CA TRP A 83 -7.63 -2.59 12.64
C TRP A 83 -8.33 -1.65 13.59
N GLU A 84 -7.87 -1.63 14.85
CA GLU A 84 -8.27 -0.60 15.80
C GLU A 84 -7.39 0.63 15.60
N ASP A 85 -8.00 1.81 15.70
CA ASP A 85 -7.27 3.06 15.60
C ASP A 85 -7.48 3.93 16.83
N ASN A 86 -6.55 4.83 17.05
CA ASN A 86 -6.66 5.86 18.07
C ASN A 86 -6.67 7.21 17.36
N ASP A 87 -7.86 7.72 17.07
CA ASP A 87 -8.08 8.96 16.33
C ASP A 87 -7.30 9.01 15.01
N GLY A 88 -7.40 7.91 14.26
CA GLY A 88 -6.78 7.78 12.95
C GLY A 88 -5.40 7.14 12.94
N ILE A 89 -4.81 6.89 14.10
CA ILE A 89 -3.49 6.26 14.20
C ILE A 89 -3.64 4.78 14.48
N ILE A 90 -3.07 3.95 13.62
CA ILE A 90 -3.04 2.51 13.79
C ILE A 90 -1.65 2.11 14.27
N ALA A 91 -1.60 1.39 15.41
CA ALA A 91 -0.35 1.01 16.03
C ALA A 91 0.43 -0.02 15.20
N GLY A 92 1.75 0.03 15.30
CA GLY A 92 2.64 -0.96 14.69
C GLY A 92 2.90 -0.73 13.22
N GLU A 93 3.70 -1.64 12.66
CA GLU A 93 4.02 -1.66 11.23
C GLU A 93 3.37 -2.88 10.60
N HIS A 94 3.01 -2.76 9.33
CA HIS A 94 2.25 -3.77 8.62
C HIS A 94 2.87 -4.08 7.27
N ALA A 95 2.55 -5.26 6.76
CA ALA A 95 2.91 -5.66 5.41
C ALA A 95 1.63 -5.94 4.63
N PHE A 96 1.66 -5.71 3.34
CA PHE A 96 0.52 -5.94 2.43
C PHE A 96 0.94 -6.77 1.24
N ARG A 97 0.00 -7.57 0.74
CA ARG A 97 0.18 -8.36 -0.46
C ARG A 97 -1.09 -8.25 -1.31
N LEU A 98 -0.91 -7.87 -2.55
CA LEU A 98 -2.03 -7.73 -3.49
C LEU A 98 -1.92 -8.77 -4.59
N THR A 99 -3.00 -9.53 -4.78
CA THR A 99 -3.13 -10.49 -5.88
C THR A 99 -4.20 -9.95 -6.83
N PRO A 100 -3.89 -9.74 -8.13
CA PRO A 100 -4.88 -9.29 -9.10
C PRO A 100 -6.04 -10.27 -9.28
N GLU A 101 -7.12 -9.82 -9.92
CA GLU A 101 -8.27 -10.68 -10.20
C GLU A 101 -7.86 -11.92 -10.98
N ASP A 102 -6.98 -11.78 -11.97
CA ASP A 102 -6.32 -12.91 -12.62
C ASP A 102 -5.04 -13.22 -11.85
N GLU A 103 -5.02 -14.35 -11.14
CA GLU A 103 -3.90 -14.75 -10.29
C GLU A 103 -2.59 -14.97 -11.06
N GLY A 104 -2.66 -15.18 -12.37
CA GLY A 104 -1.49 -15.31 -13.23
C GLY A 104 -0.80 -13.98 -13.52
N CYS A 105 -1.47 -12.87 -13.25
CA CYS A 105 -0.89 -11.54 -13.46
C CYS A 105 -0.07 -11.09 -12.25
N GLU A 106 0.86 -10.18 -12.49
CA GLU A 106 1.72 -9.65 -11.46
C GLU A 106 0.96 -8.74 -10.49
N GLY A 107 1.08 -9.03 -9.20
CA GLY A 107 0.67 -8.13 -8.14
C GLY A 107 1.89 -7.53 -7.45
N PHE A 108 1.77 -7.21 -6.16
CA PHE A 108 2.90 -6.66 -5.41
C PHE A 108 2.84 -7.04 -3.94
N ILE A 109 4.02 -6.96 -3.29
CA ILE A 109 4.18 -7.11 -1.83
C ILE A 109 4.87 -5.85 -1.30
N ILE A 110 4.33 -5.33 -0.20
CA ILE A 110 4.92 -4.25 0.58
C ILE A 110 5.34 -4.83 1.91
N ASP A 111 6.65 -4.83 2.20
CA ASP A 111 7.18 -5.47 3.41
C ASP A 111 7.01 -4.62 4.66
N ARG A 112 6.97 -3.31 4.53
CA ARG A 112 6.91 -2.41 5.68
C ARG A 112 6.12 -1.15 5.35
N CYS A 113 5.11 -0.88 6.13
CA CYS A 113 4.35 0.35 6.01
C CYS A 113 3.72 0.73 7.35
N THR A 114 3.40 2.01 7.50
CA THR A 114 2.57 2.50 8.61
C THR A 114 1.19 2.78 8.09
N LEU A 115 0.19 2.51 8.92
CA LEU A 115 -1.21 2.67 8.57
C LEU A 115 -1.85 3.84 9.31
N SER A 116 -2.69 4.57 8.60
CA SER A 116 -3.59 5.55 9.20
C SER A 116 -4.97 5.39 8.59
N VAL A 117 -5.98 5.89 9.27
CA VAL A 117 -7.37 5.82 8.80
C VAL A 117 -8.07 7.15 8.99
N GLU A 118 -8.89 7.51 8.01
CA GLU A 118 -9.78 8.66 8.10
C GLU A 118 -11.20 8.14 8.03
N GLU A 119 -11.97 8.37 9.09
CA GLU A 119 -13.36 7.94 9.17
C GLU A 119 -14.28 9.05 8.68
N SER A 120 -15.25 8.69 7.86
CA SER A 120 -16.22 9.63 7.36
C SER A 120 -17.61 8.99 7.32
N PHE A 121 -18.64 9.81 7.30
CA PHE A 121 -20.00 9.36 7.16
C PHE A 121 -20.74 10.20 6.11
N THR A 122 -21.40 9.51 5.18
CA THR A 122 -22.33 10.13 4.24
C THR A 122 -23.59 9.29 4.21
N THR A 123 -24.71 9.93 3.88
CA THR A 123 -25.98 9.19 3.80
C THR A 123 -25.99 8.20 2.63
N ALA A 124 -25.18 8.43 1.62
CA ALA A 124 -25.07 7.53 0.46
C ALA A 124 -24.24 6.29 0.74
N ASP A 125 -23.11 6.44 1.46
CA ASP A 125 -22.13 5.37 1.66
C ASP A 125 -22.11 4.82 3.10
N GLY A 126 -22.75 5.51 4.04
CA GLY A 126 -22.67 5.16 5.46
C GLY A 126 -21.29 5.54 6.04
N ILE A 127 -20.85 4.77 7.02
CA ILE A 127 -19.53 4.98 7.61
C ILE A 127 -18.49 4.35 6.68
N MET A 128 -17.52 5.16 6.28
CA MET A 128 -16.46 4.76 5.38
C MET A 128 -15.11 4.95 6.06
N LEU A 129 -14.25 3.97 5.96
CA LEU A 129 -12.90 4.01 6.51
C LEU A 129 -11.90 4.13 5.34
N HIS A 130 -11.26 5.28 5.24
CA HIS A 130 -10.21 5.50 4.25
C HIS A 130 -8.85 5.17 4.87
N TYR A 131 -8.27 4.04 4.46
CA TYR A 131 -6.97 3.61 4.96
C TYR A 131 -5.86 4.10 4.04
N VAL A 132 -4.78 4.58 4.66
CA VAL A 132 -3.59 5.02 3.96
C VAL A 132 -2.40 4.27 4.53
N ALA A 133 -1.73 3.50 3.69
CA ALA A 133 -0.52 2.77 4.05
C ALA A 133 0.68 3.49 3.43
N LYS A 134 1.49 4.11 4.27
CA LYS A 134 2.70 4.80 3.83
C LYS A 134 3.86 3.82 3.85
N VAL A 135 4.45 3.54 2.69
CA VAL A 135 5.51 2.57 2.55
C VAL A 135 6.82 3.10 3.11
N LEU A 136 7.48 2.30 3.92
CA LEU A 136 8.76 2.61 4.53
C LEU A 136 9.85 1.72 3.95
N LYS A 137 11.11 2.07 4.23
CA LYS A 137 12.26 1.27 3.80
C LYS A 137 12.18 -0.13 4.41
N PRO A 138 12.12 -1.19 3.59
CA PRO A 138 12.10 -2.55 4.11
C PRO A 138 13.49 -2.99 4.58
N LYS A 139 13.55 -4.15 5.23
CA LYS A 139 14.81 -4.74 5.66
C LYS A 139 15.72 -5.03 4.48
N THR A 140 15.17 -5.58 3.41
CA THR A 140 15.90 -5.90 2.18
C THR A 140 15.06 -5.62 0.95
N GLY A 141 15.71 -5.26 -0.16
CA GLY A 141 15.08 -5.13 -1.47
C GLY A 141 14.31 -3.83 -1.68
N LYS A 142 13.37 -3.88 -2.60
CA LYS A 142 12.56 -2.73 -2.99
C LYS A 142 11.43 -2.47 -2.01
N MET A 143 10.97 -1.23 -1.95
CA MET A 143 9.80 -0.84 -1.14
C MET A 143 8.54 -1.56 -1.59
N VAL A 144 8.33 -1.67 -2.90
CA VAL A 144 7.22 -2.41 -3.51
C VAL A 144 7.83 -3.48 -4.40
N LYS A 145 7.61 -4.75 -4.04
CA LYS A 145 8.19 -5.88 -4.76
C LYS A 145 7.16 -6.55 -5.66
N PRO A 146 7.54 -6.97 -6.89
CA PRO A 146 6.65 -7.77 -7.70
C PRO A 146 6.26 -9.08 -7.00
N TYR A 147 5.02 -9.51 -7.17
CA TYR A 147 4.51 -10.75 -6.60
C TYR A 147 3.55 -11.42 -7.57
N THR A 148 3.72 -12.72 -7.78
CA THR A 148 2.76 -13.51 -8.56
C THR A 148 2.40 -14.75 -7.75
N LYS A 149 1.11 -14.96 -7.53
CA LYS A 149 0.61 -16.08 -6.75
C LYS A 149 0.94 -17.40 -7.48
N GLY A 150 1.49 -18.35 -6.73
CA GLY A 150 1.83 -19.65 -7.29
C GLY A 150 3.12 -19.70 -8.09
N ALA A 151 3.86 -18.62 -8.11
CA ALA A 151 5.16 -18.58 -8.80
C ALA A 151 6.30 -19.02 -7.87
#